data_0e7f3a89072b22ad8fce625143ebfe07
#
_entry.id   0e7f3a89072b22ad8fce625143ebfe07
#
_cell.length_a   1.000
_cell.length_b   1.000
_cell.length_c   1.000
_cell.angle_alpha   90.00
_cell.angle_beta   90.00
_cell.angle_gamma   90.00
#
_symmetry.space_group_name_H-M   'P 1'
#
loop_
_entity.id
_entity.type
_entity.pdbx_description
1 polymer ?
#
loop_
_entity_poly.entity_id
_entity_poly.type
_entity_poly.pdbx_seq_one_letter_code
_entity_poly.pdbx_strand_id
1 'polypeptide(L)'
;MKVLQVIPSISVVYGGPSQMVIGLASGLAQENVEVTIITTDSNGDSGQKPLDVTLNCPVKQNGYEIIYFRCAPFRRYKFSLDLLKWLKAHACEYDLAHIHALFSPVSSAAARVCHQQKLPYILRPLGTLDPADLRKKKQLKRLYAAFIERRNLADAAAIHFTSEQEAKISERFGVVTQDLVIPLGVIPPEKVENGGSLVRSQWGIPQDSPLVLFMSRIDQKKGLDLLIPALEKLLESQHNFHFVLAGTNSQDPDYERKIKEQIANSALRSHTTITGFVSGELKASLLQAADLFVLPSYYENFGIAVAEAMVAGIPVVISDQVHIWQQVRDSKSGWVGATEVETFVKLIGEALQNPQECQQRGLNAQKYALEYFSWSAIARQIIQAYQDILTK
;
A
#
# COMPACT_ATOMS: atom_id res chain seq x y z
N MET A 1 -21.11 1.79 17.15
CA MET A 1 -20.39 2.91 16.51
C MET A 1 -20.60 2.80 15.01
N LYS A 2 -21.03 3.90 14.39
CA LYS A 2 -21.30 3.97 12.95
C LYS A 2 -20.29 4.91 12.28
N VAL A 3 -19.48 4.39 11.38
CA VAL A 3 -18.32 5.10 10.80
C VAL A 3 -18.45 5.24 9.30
N LEU A 4 -18.17 6.44 8.81
CA LEU A 4 -18.16 6.78 7.41
C LEU A 4 -16.74 6.78 6.86
N GLN A 5 -16.46 5.99 5.84
CA GLN A 5 -15.20 6.02 5.08
C GLN A 5 -15.41 6.81 3.80
N VAL A 6 -14.62 7.85 3.58
CA VAL A 6 -14.72 8.70 2.38
C VAL A 6 -13.47 8.55 1.54
N ILE A 7 -13.60 8.10 0.31
CA ILE A 7 -12.48 7.92 -0.61
C ILE A 7 -12.87 8.34 -2.04
N PRO A 8 -11.98 8.99 -2.81
CA PRO A 8 -12.29 9.43 -4.17
C PRO A 8 -12.66 8.30 -5.14
N SER A 9 -12.05 7.13 -5.00
CA SER A 9 -12.36 5.93 -5.78
C SER A 9 -11.82 4.67 -5.09
N ILE A 10 -12.53 3.56 -5.25
CA ILE A 10 -12.11 2.22 -4.84
C ILE A 10 -11.87 1.30 -6.05
N SER A 11 -11.76 1.85 -7.26
CA SER A 11 -11.40 1.06 -8.43
C SER A 11 -10.02 0.41 -8.27
N VAL A 12 -9.90 -0.84 -8.71
CA VAL A 12 -8.65 -1.61 -8.70
C VAL A 12 -7.52 -0.95 -9.49
N VAL A 13 -7.84 -0.07 -10.44
CA VAL A 13 -6.87 0.69 -11.24
C VAL A 13 -5.98 1.59 -10.35
N TYR A 14 -6.47 2.01 -9.20
CA TYR A 14 -5.70 2.85 -8.25
C TYR A 14 -4.85 2.04 -7.27
N GLY A 15 -4.95 0.71 -7.29
CA GLY A 15 -4.08 -0.20 -6.54
C GLY A 15 -4.24 -0.12 -5.02
N GLY A 16 -3.12 0.06 -4.31
CA GLY A 16 -3.03 -0.01 -2.85
C GLY A 16 -4.09 0.77 -2.05
N PRO A 17 -4.37 2.04 -2.35
CA PRO A 17 -5.38 2.82 -1.63
C PRO A 17 -6.78 2.20 -1.64
N SER A 18 -7.20 1.63 -2.77
CA SER A 18 -8.50 0.96 -2.90
C SER A 18 -8.58 -0.30 -2.04
N GLN A 19 -7.56 -1.15 -2.13
CA GLN A 19 -7.47 -2.38 -1.34
C GLN A 19 -7.43 -2.09 0.16
N MET A 20 -6.71 -1.04 0.54
CA MET A 20 -6.58 -0.61 1.92
C MET A 20 -7.92 -0.19 2.55
N VAL A 21 -8.74 0.62 1.86
CA VAL A 21 -10.04 1.05 2.42
C VAL A 21 -11.01 -0.11 2.51
N ILE A 22 -11.02 -1.00 1.52
CA ILE A 22 -11.84 -2.22 1.53
C ILE A 22 -11.42 -3.14 2.68
N GLY A 23 -10.12 -3.38 2.87
CA GLY A 23 -9.61 -4.21 3.96
C GLY A 23 -9.91 -3.62 5.33
N LEU A 24 -9.76 -2.30 5.50
CA LEU A 24 -10.10 -1.60 6.73
C LEU A 24 -11.60 -1.72 7.03
N ALA A 25 -12.46 -1.48 6.05
CA ALA A 25 -13.91 -1.59 6.23
C ALA A 25 -14.34 -3.01 6.64
N SER A 26 -13.76 -4.02 5.98
CA SER A 26 -13.99 -5.42 6.34
C SER A 26 -13.51 -5.75 7.76
N GLY A 27 -12.30 -5.30 8.13
CA GLY A 27 -11.75 -5.51 9.47
C GLY A 27 -12.59 -4.84 10.57
N LEU A 28 -13.03 -3.60 10.34
CA LEU A 28 -13.92 -2.88 11.25
C LEU A 28 -15.29 -3.58 11.40
N ALA A 29 -15.86 -4.05 10.29
CA ALA A 29 -17.14 -4.78 10.30
C ALA A 29 -17.05 -6.10 11.08
N GLN A 30 -15.92 -6.82 10.98
CA GLN A 30 -15.66 -8.03 11.78
C GLN A 30 -15.59 -7.75 13.29
N GLU A 31 -15.21 -6.54 13.67
CA GLU A 31 -15.18 -6.06 15.07
C GLU A 31 -16.50 -5.34 15.45
N ASN A 32 -17.60 -5.59 14.74
CA ASN A 32 -18.95 -5.06 15.00
C ASN A 32 -19.07 -3.52 14.89
N VAL A 33 -18.28 -2.88 14.06
CA VAL A 33 -18.46 -1.47 13.69
C VAL A 33 -19.33 -1.41 12.42
N GLU A 34 -20.37 -0.59 12.44
CA GLU A 34 -21.14 -0.28 11.23
C GLU A 34 -20.35 0.63 10.32
N VAL A 35 -20.00 0.16 9.12
CA VAL A 35 -19.17 0.90 8.18
C VAL A 35 -19.89 1.15 6.88
N THR A 36 -19.90 2.40 6.46
CA THR A 36 -20.36 2.81 5.13
C THR A 36 -19.19 3.47 4.38
N ILE A 37 -18.87 2.98 3.19
CA ILE A 37 -17.92 3.63 2.27
C ILE A 37 -18.71 4.50 1.30
N ILE A 38 -18.38 5.78 1.20
CA ILE A 38 -18.87 6.65 0.13
C ILE A 38 -17.75 6.97 -0.85
N THR A 39 -18.00 6.79 -2.14
CA THR A 39 -16.99 6.88 -3.18
C THR A 39 -17.60 7.31 -4.52
N THR A 40 -16.75 7.56 -5.53
CA THR A 40 -17.23 7.87 -6.88
C THR A 40 -17.10 6.66 -7.82
N ASP A 41 -17.80 6.73 -8.96
CA ASP A 41 -17.68 5.75 -10.07
C ASP A 41 -16.43 5.95 -10.94
N SER A 42 -15.42 6.67 -10.44
CA SER A 42 -14.19 6.90 -11.17
C SER A 42 -13.39 5.61 -11.34
N ASN A 43 -12.95 5.35 -12.58
CA ASN A 43 -12.22 4.15 -12.98
C ASN A 43 -10.99 4.50 -13.83
N GLY A 44 -10.10 5.31 -13.28
CA GLY A 44 -8.90 5.80 -13.95
C GLY A 44 -8.99 7.28 -14.34
N ASP A 45 -7.81 7.87 -14.65
CA ASP A 45 -7.64 9.30 -14.90
C ASP A 45 -7.54 9.64 -16.40
N SER A 46 -7.47 8.63 -17.28
CA SER A 46 -7.13 8.77 -18.71
C SER A 46 -8.26 8.33 -19.65
N GLY A 47 -9.50 8.71 -19.33
CA GLY A 47 -10.63 8.47 -20.24
C GLY A 47 -11.28 7.08 -20.17
N GLN A 48 -10.92 6.25 -19.17
CA GLN A 48 -11.57 4.96 -18.93
C GLN A 48 -13.08 5.14 -18.69
N LYS A 49 -13.87 4.13 -19.07
CA LYS A 49 -15.31 4.11 -18.75
C LYS A 49 -15.50 4.12 -17.22
N PRO A 50 -16.58 4.74 -16.71
CA PRO A 50 -16.92 4.63 -15.29
C PRO A 50 -17.00 3.18 -14.85
N LEU A 51 -16.88 2.96 -13.53
CA LEU A 51 -17.27 1.67 -12.94
C LEU A 51 -18.74 1.38 -13.30
N ASP A 52 -19.00 0.14 -13.68
CA ASP A 52 -20.36 -0.35 -13.86
C ASP A 52 -20.93 -0.80 -12.50
N VAL A 53 -21.52 0.15 -11.79
CA VAL A 53 -22.01 -0.03 -10.41
C VAL A 53 -23.33 0.69 -10.21
N THR A 54 -24.12 0.20 -9.24
CA THR A 54 -25.34 0.88 -8.81
C THR A 54 -25.00 2.19 -8.12
N LEU A 55 -25.59 3.31 -8.59
CA LEU A 55 -25.35 4.63 -8.04
C LEU A 55 -26.40 5.04 -7.02
N ASN A 56 -26.00 5.84 -6.04
CA ASN A 56 -26.84 6.46 -5.01
C ASN A 56 -27.63 5.48 -4.14
N CYS A 57 -27.24 4.21 -4.14
CA CYS A 57 -27.86 3.17 -3.32
C CYS A 57 -26.78 2.40 -2.56
N PRO A 58 -27.03 2.02 -1.29
CA PRO A 58 -26.11 1.17 -0.54
C PRO A 58 -26.05 -0.24 -1.13
N VAL A 59 -24.82 -0.70 -1.36
CA VAL A 59 -24.50 -2.06 -1.80
C VAL A 59 -23.81 -2.77 -0.64
N LYS A 60 -24.40 -3.82 -0.11
CA LYS A 60 -23.81 -4.61 0.98
C LYS A 60 -22.70 -5.51 0.47
N GLN A 61 -21.58 -5.51 1.16
CA GLN A 61 -20.41 -6.32 0.85
C GLN A 61 -19.65 -6.66 2.14
N ASN A 62 -19.42 -7.93 2.43
CA ASN A 62 -18.54 -8.40 3.53
C ASN A 62 -18.78 -7.70 4.89
N GLY A 63 -20.05 -7.43 5.25
CA GLY A 63 -20.42 -6.82 6.53
C GLY A 63 -20.40 -5.30 6.57
N TYR A 64 -20.03 -4.61 5.49
CA TYR A 64 -20.10 -3.16 5.34
C TYR A 64 -20.95 -2.75 4.13
N GLU A 65 -21.22 -1.47 3.96
CA GLU A 65 -21.96 -0.92 2.82
C GLU A 65 -21.08 0.01 1.98
N ILE A 66 -21.33 0.02 0.67
CA ILE A 66 -20.70 0.95 -0.27
C ILE A 66 -21.79 1.73 -1.01
N ILE A 67 -21.63 3.05 -1.08
CA ILE A 67 -22.49 3.91 -1.89
C ILE A 67 -21.62 4.59 -2.94
N TYR A 68 -21.91 4.31 -4.21
CA TYR A 68 -21.22 4.92 -5.34
C TYR A 68 -21.99 6.13 -5.84
N PHE A 69 -21.27 7.20 -6.16
CA PHE A 69 -21.83 8.42 -6.70
C PHE A 69 -21.23 8.74 -8.07
N ARG A 70 -22.02 9.35 -8.93
CA ARG A 70 -21.56 9.80 -10.23
C ARG A 70 -20.43 10.82 -10.07
N CYS A 71 -19.30 10.57 -10.74
CA CYS A 71 -18.19 11.52 -10.83
C CYS A 71 -18.54 12.63 -11.82
N ALA A 72 -19.12 13.72 -11.31
CA ALA A 72 -19.57 14.88 -12.09
C ALA A 72 -19.55 16.16 -11.25
N PRO A 73 -19.36 17.34 -11.86
CA PRO A 73 -19.10 17.58 -13.28
C PRO A 73 -17.64 17.34 -13.70
N PHE A 74 -16.68 17.27 -12.76
CA PHE A 74 -15.25 17.23 -13.05
C PHE A 74 -14.66 15.83 -12.85
N ARG A 75 -14.93 14.93 -13.79
CA ARG A 75 -14.53 13.52 -13.70
C ARG A 75 -13.02 13.31 -13.50
N ARG A 76 -12.19 14.08 -14.22
CA ARG A 76 -10.72 14.04 -14.10
C ARG A 76 -10.23 14.24 -12.65
N TYR A 77 -10.98 14.98 -11.85
CA TYR A 77 -10.63 15.32 -10.46
C TYR A 77 -11.39 14.46 -9.44
N LYS A 78 -12.10 13.41 -9.88
CA LYS A 78 -12.91 12.54 -9.02
C LYS A 78 -13.89 13.33 -8.14
N PHE A 79 -14.46 14.40 -8.66
CA PHE A 79 -15.39 15.26 -7.93
C PHE A 79 -16.82 14.73 -8.10
N SER A 80 -17.63 14.81 -7.03
CA SER A 80 -19.05 14.42 -7.06
C SER A 80 -19.87 15.35 -6.17
N LEU A 81 -20.75 16.11 -6.78
CA LEU A 81 -21.72 16.95 -6.05
C LEU A 81 -22.77 16.11 -5.31
N ASP A 82 -23.17 14.99 -5.90
CA ASP A 82 -24.19 14.12 -5.27
C ASP A 82 -23.65 13.45 -4.03
N LEU A 83 -22.38 13.03 -4.01
CA LEU A 83 -21.70 12.56 -2.80
C LEU A 83 -21.74 13.62 -1.70
N LEU A 84 -21.41 14.88 -2.02
CA LEU A 84 -21.38 15.96 -1.02
C LEU A 84 -22.77 16.33 -0.52
N LYS A 85 -23.79 16.32 -1.38
CA LYS A 85 -25.20 16.51 -0.97
C LYS A 85 -25.66 15.39 -0.05
N TRP A 86 -25.36 14.14 -0.42
CA TRP A 86 -25.68 12.98 0.38
C TRP A 86 -25.00 13.05 1.76
N LEU A 87 -23.68 13.33 1.78
CA LEU A 87 -22.93 13.48 3.02
C LEU A 87 -23.54 14.56 3.92
N LYS A 88 -23.91 15.72 3.35
CA LYS A 88 -24.54 16.80 4.12
C LYS A 88 -25.87 16.38 4.74
N ALA A 89 -26.66 15.57 4.03
CA ALA A 89 -27.98 15.14 4.49
C ALA A 89 -27.90 14.04 5.56
N HIS A 90 -26.84 13.18 5.54
CA HIS A 90 -26.74 11.98 6.37
C HIS A 90 -25.62 12.03 7.41
N ALA A 91 -24.85 13.14 7.49
CA ALA A 91 -23.72 13.26 8.41
C ALA A 91 -24.10 13.00 9.88
N CYS A 92 -25.30 13.42 10.30
CA CYS A 92 -25.81 13.22 11.67
C CYS A 92 -26.14 11.77 12.02
N GLU A 93 -26.11 10.86 11.06
CA GLU A 93 -26.35 9.43 11.29
C GLU A 93 -25.07 8.68 11.65
N TYR A 94 -23.91 9.33 11.57
CA TYR A 94 -22.59 8.76 11.81
C TYR A 94 -21.92 9.39 13.02
N ASP A 95 -21.12 8.59 13.73
CA ASP A 95 -20.35 9.05 14.88
C ASP A 95 -19.03 9.72 14.45
N LEU A 96 -18.43 9.24 13.35
CA LEU A 96 -17.12 9.72 12.86
C LEU A 96 -16.97 9.44 11.36
N ALA A 97 -16.22 10.35 10.67
CA ALA A 97 -15.78 10.15 9.30
C ALA A 97 -14.26 9.93 9.21
N HIS A 98 -13.81 8.97 8.40
CA HIS A 98 -12.41 8.76 8.06
C HIS A 98 -12.23 9.05 6.57
N ILE A 99 -11.50 10.12 6.25
CA ILE A 99 -11.40 10.69 4.90
C ILE A 99 -10.02 10.39 4.34
N HIS A 100 -9.99 9.73 3.20
CA HIS A 100 -8.76 9.28 2.54
C HIS A 100 -8.40 10.15 1.35
N ALA A 101 -7.10 10.32 1.11
CA ALA A 101 -6.48 11.14 0.08
C ALA A 101 -6.68 12.65 0.25
N LEU A 102 -5.62 13.37 0.59
CA LEU A 102 -5.57 14.82 0.53
C LEU A 102 -5.30 15.29 -0.92
N PHE A 103 -5.48 16.58 -1.17
CA PHE A 103 -5.37 17.18 -2.51
C PHE A 103 -6.31 16.56 -3.55
N SER A 104 -7.37 15.91 -3.08
CA SER A 104 -8.48 15.44 -3.91
C SER A 104 -9.70 16.31 -3.65
N PRO A 105 -10.29 16.95 -4.69
CA PRO A 105 -11.39 17.90 -4.49
C PRO A 105 -12.58 17.30 -3.74
N VAL A 106 -12.91 16.04 -3.95
CA VAL A 106 -14.04 15.41 -3.23
C VAL A 106 -13.70 15.16 -1.75
N SER A 107 -12.48 14.69 -1.43
CA SER A 107 -12.07 14.48 -0.03
C SER A 107 -11.95 15.81 0.72
N SER A 108 -11.35 16.83 0.09
CA SER A 108 -11.22 18.15 0.68
C SER A 108 -12.58 18.81 0.96
N ALA A 109 -13.52 18.66 0.02
CA ALA A 109 -14.88 19.18 0.20
C ALA A 109 -15.68 18.35 1.24
N ALA A 110 -15.47 17.02 1.30
CA ALA A 110 -16.08 16.17 2.31
C ALA A 110 -15.63 16.57 3.73
N ALA A 111 -14.33 16.83 3.93
CA ALA A 111 -13.82 17.33 5.20
C ALA A 111 -14.53 18.64 5.61
N ARG A 112 -14.72 19.55 4.67
CA ARG A 112 -15.44 20.80 4.94
C ARG A 112 -16.90 20.58 5.30
N VAL A 113 -17.58 19.62 4.64
CA VAL A 113 -18.97 19.25 4.97
C VAL A 113 -19.01 18.62 6.37
N CYS A 114 -18.12 17.70 6.71
CA CYS A 114 -18.05 17.08 8.05
C CYS A 114 -17.90 18.18 9.14
N HIS A 115 -16.96 19.11 8.95
CA HIS A 115 -16.78 20.23 9.89
C HIS A 115 -18.08 21.05 10.05
N GLN A 116 -18.73 21.39 8.95
CA GLN A 116 -19.99 22.19 8.98
C GLN A 116 -21.16 21.43 9.65
N GLN A 117 -21.19 20.12 9.51
CA GLN A 117 -22.20 19.26 10.16
C GLN A 117 -21.80 18.79 11.56
N LYS A 118 -20.66 19.26 12.09
CA LYS A 118 -20.10 18.87 13.39
C LYS A 118 -19.82 17.36 13.50
N LEU A 119 -19.59 16.68 12.40
CA LEU A 119 -19.15 15.29 12.37
C LEU A 119 -17.62 15.26 12.55
N PRO A 120 -17.08 14.69 13.65
CA PRO A 120 -15.66 14.53 13.83
C PRO A 120 -15.06 13.76 12.66
N TYR A 121 -13.87 14.17 12.19
CA TYR A 121 -13.24 13.47 11.09
C TYR A 121 -11.73 13.31 11.26
N ILE A 122 -11.24 12.20 10.75
CA ILE A 122 -9.82 11.88 10.62
C ILE A 122 -9.44 12.06 9.15
N LEU A 123 -8.28 12.65 8.89
CA LEU A 123 -7.70 12.73 7.55
C LEU A 123 -6.58 11.71 7.41
N ARG A 124 -6.55 11.01 6.26
CA ARG A 124 -5.46 10.10 5.91
C ARG A 124 -4.80 10.54 4.61
N PRO A 125 -3.54 11.05 4.69
CA PRO A 125 -2.86 11.66 3.54
C PRO A 125 -2.55 10.70 2.39
N LEU A 126 -2.28 9.43 2.67
CA LEU A 126 -1.78 8.45 1.69
C LEU A 126 -0.47 8.90 1.03
N GLY A 127 0.46 9.45 1.81
CA GLY A 127 1.74 9.94 1.34
C GLY A 127 1.73 11.29 0.61
N THR A 128 0.56 11.93 0.43
CA THR A 128 0.46 13.19 -0.32
C THR A 128 1.04 14.41 0.42
N LEU A 129 1.30 14.31 1.72
CA LEU A 129 1.99 15.31 2.53
C LEU A 129 3.52 15.13 2.54
N ASP A 130 4.03 14.10 1.88
CA ASP A 130 5.46 13.87 1.75
C ASP A 130 6.13 14.98 0.93
N PRO A 131 7.30 15.51 1.37
CA PRO A 131 8.03 16.53 0.64
C PRO A 131 8.37 16.15 -0.80
N ALA A 132 8.64 14.87 -1.09
CA ALA A 132 8.92 14.41 -2.45
C ALA A 132 7.67 14.46 -3.34
N ASP A 133 6.49 14.13 -2.80
CA ASP A 133 5.24 14.25 -3.54
C ASP A 133 4.79 15.72 -3.70
N LEU A 134 5.05 16.55 -2.71
CA LEU A 134 4.76 17.99 -2.75
C LEU A 134 5.61 18.75 -3.76
N ARG A 135 6.79 18.25 -4.14
CA ARG A 135 7.61 18.84 -5.22
C ARG A 135 6.92 18.76 -6.58
N LYS A 136 6.09 17.76 -6.82
CA LYS A 136 5.30 17.61 -8.02
C LYS A 136 4.20 18.69 -8.03
N LYS A 137 4.15 19.53 -9.08
CA LYS A 137 3.20 20.67 -9.19
C LYS A 137 3.23 21.60 -7.97
N LYS A 138 4.42 21.89 -7.44
CA LYS A 138 4.68 22.57 -6.16
C LYS A 138 3.83 23.85 -5.94
N GLN A 139 3.76 24.74 -6.93
CA GLN A 139 3.01 25.99 -6.79
C GLN A 139 1.51 25.74 -6.62
N LEU A 140 0.94 24.87 -7.46
CA LEU A 140 -0.49 24.52 -7.40
C LEU A 140 -0.84 23.86 -6.05
N LYS A 141 -0.03 22.92 -5.60
CA LYS A 141 -0.23 22.26 -4.29
C LYS A 141 -0.09 23.24 -3.13
N ARG A 142 0.85 24.19 -3.18
CA ARG A 142 1.00 25.23 -2.17
C ARG A 142 -0.23 26.14 -2.07
N LEU A 143 -0.76 26.59 -3.20
CA LEU A 143 -1.99 27.39 -3.22
C LEU A 143 -3.18 26.57 -2.70
N TYR A 144 -3.34 25.34 -3.17
CA TYR A 144 -4.40 24.45 -2.71
C TYR A 144 -4.31 24.20 -1.20
N ALA A 145 -3.10 23.95 -0.70
CA ALA A 145 -2.85 23.77 0.73
C ALA A 145 -3.20 25.03 1.53
N ALA A 146 -2.76 26.21 1.08
CA ALA A 146 -2.99 27.46 1.80
C ALA A 146 -4.49 27.81 1.95
N PHE A 147 -5.28 27.56 0.91
CA PHE A 147 -6.70 27.95 0.90
C PHE A 147 -7.64 26.86 1.38
N ILE A 148 -7.26 25.58 1.26
CA ILE A 148 -8.15 24.43 1.49
C ILE A 148 -7.60 23.49 2.56
N GLU A 149 -6.45 22.84 2.29
CA GLU A 149 -6.01 21.74 3.14
C GLU A 149 -5.53 22.19 4.53
N ARG A 150 -4.92 23.35 4.63
CA ARG A 150 -4.51 23.92 5.92
C ARG A 150 -5.69 24.01 6.91
N ARG A 151 -6.85 24.43 6.42
CA ARG A 151 -8.07 24.52 7.24
C ARG A 151 -8.60 23.12 7.56
N ASN A 152 -8.62 22.21 6.58
CA ASN A 152 -9.06 20.84 6.81
C ASN A 152 -8.16 20.11 7.81
N LEU A 153 -6.83 20.34 7.75
CA LEU A 153 -5.88 19.80 8.73
C LEU A 153 -6.10 20.36 10.14
N ALA A 154 -6.39 21.67 10.24
CA ALA A 154 -6.62 22.33 11.53
C ALA A 154 -7.93 21.88 12.19
N ASP A 155 -8.96 21.63 11.41
CA ASP A 155 -10.28 21.22 11.86
C ASP A 155 -10.41 19.69 12.06
N ALA A 156 -9.43 18.90 11.63
CA ALA A 156 -9.43 17.45 11.78
C ALA A 156 -9.21 17.02 13.23
N ALA A 157 -9.98 16.04 13.71
CA ALA A 157 -9.78 15.45 15.02
C ALA A 157 -8.42 14.75 15.14
N ALA A 158 -7.93 14.15 14.04
CA ALA A 158 -6.59 13.58 13.95
C ALA A 158 -6.15 13.39 12.49
N ILE A 159 -4.84 13.19 12.30
CA ILE A 159 -4.24 12.80 11.01
C ILE A 159 -3.68 11.39 11.14
N HIS A 160 -4.11 10.48 10.29
CA HIS A 160 -3.72 9.07 10.32
C HIS A 160 -2.54 8.81 9.38
N PHE A 161 -1.40 8.45 9.93
CA PHE A 161 -0.17 8.02 9.25
C PHE A 161 0.04 6.51 9.40
N THR A 162 0.80 5.93 8.47
CA THR A 162 1.07 4.49 8.46
C THR A 162 2.35 4.12 9.19
N SER A 163 3.21 5.11 9.46
CA SER A 163 4.48 4.94 10.18
C SER A 163 4.88 6.24 10.88
N GLU A 164 5.71 6.12 11.93
CA GLU A 164 6.32 7.27 12.61
C GLU A 164 7.14 8.14 11.64
N GLN A 165 7.81 7.51 10.69
CA GLN A 165 8.61 8.22 9.70
C GLN A 165 7.71 9.05 8.76
N GLU A 166 6.58 8.50 8.31
CA GLU A 166 5.59 9.27 7.53
C GLU A 166 5.08 10.45 8.35
N ALA A 167 4.71 10.25 9.59
CA ALA A 167 4.25 11.31 10.49
C ALA A 167 5.32 12.40 10.64
N LYS A 168 6.57 12.03 10.86
CA LYS A 168 7.69 12.95 11.09
C LYS A 168 8.02 13.81 9.88
N ILE A 169 8.04 13.24 8.66
CA ILE A 169 8.45 13.96 7.44
C ILE A 169 7.32 14.72 6.75
N SER A 170 6.06 14.38 7.05
CA SER A 170 4.89 14.97 6.38
C SER A 170 4.74 16.46 6.70
N GLU A 171 4.47 17.25 5.68
CA GLU A 171 4.25 18.70 5.78
C GLU A 171 2.87 19.02 6.40
N ARG A 172 2.82 19.93 7.37
CA ARG A 172 1.60 20.37 8.06
C ARG A 172 1.16 21.77 7.70
N PHE A 173 1.91 22.49 6.86
CA PHE A 173 1.64 23.88 6.48
C PHE A 173 1.46 24.82 7.68
N GLY A 174 2.25 24.59 8.76
CA GLY A 174 2.20 25.38 9.99
C GLY A 174 0.99 25.09 10.90
N VAL A 175 0.29 23.98 10.71
CA VAL A 175 -0.80 23.52 11.57
C VAL A 175 -0.26 22.51 12.61
N VAL A 176 -0.66 22.66 13.86
CA VAL A 176 -0.45 21.63 14.89
C VAL A 176 -1.57 20.62 14.76
N THR A 177 -1.21 19.35 14.57
CA THR A 177 -2.16 18.25 14.38
C THR A 177 -2.03 17.21 15.49
N GLN A 178 -3.11 16.50 15.78
CA GLN A 178 -3.04 15.26 16.54
C GLN A 178 -2.74 14.12 15.56
N ASP A 179 -1.59 13.47 15.71
CA ASP A 179 -1.16 12.40 14.84
C ASP A 179 -1.56 11.04 15.40
N LEU A 180 -2.13 10.19 14.54
CA LEU A 180 -2.37 8.77 14.80
C LEU A 180 -1.42 7.97 13.91
N VAL A 181 -0.58 7.15 14.49
CA VAL A 181 0.32 6.28 13.74
C VAL A 181 -0.17 4.85 13.87
N ILE A 182 -0.88 4.39 12.85
CA ILE A 182 -1.44 3.04 12.78
C ILE A 182 -1.08 2.46 11.41
N PRO A 183 -0.42 1.27 11.38
CA PRO A 183 0.01 0.64 10.13
C PRO A 183 -1.14 0.29 9.17
N LEU A 184 -0.78 -0.23 8.00
CA LEU A 184 -1.72 -0.85 7.07
C LEU A 184 -1.94 -2.31 7.43
N GLY A 185 -3.16 -2.77 7.23
CA GLY A 185 -3.46 -4.19 7.28
C GLY A 185 -3.11 -4.90 5.97
N VAL A 186 -2.76 -6.16 6.09
CA VAL A 186 -2.60 -7.10 4.97
C VAL A 186 -3.43 -8.35 5.23
N ILE A 187 -3.81 -9.01 4.15
CA ILE A 187 -4.54 -10.28 4.20
C ILE A 187 -3.50 -11.40 3.99
N PRO A 188 -3.44 -12.40 4.88
CA PRO A 188 -2.65 -13.59 4.62
C PRO A 188 -3.03 -14.18 3.26
N PRO A 189 -2.07 -14.60 2.42
CA PRO A 189 -2.39 -15.22 1.14
C PRO A 189 -3.20 -16.50 1.39
N GLU A 190 -4.17 -16.74 0.51
CA GLU A 190 -4.90 -18.01 0.52
C GLU A 190 -3.90 -19.16 0.30
N LYS A 191 -4.10 -20.26 1.02
CA LYS A 191 -3.26 -21.43 0.83
C LYS A 191 -3.72 -22.14 -0.44
N VAL A 192 -2.88 -22.12 -1.46
CA VAL A 192 -3.09 -22.87 -2.71
C VAL A 192 -2.44 -24.23 -2.58
N GLU A 193 -3.19 -25.30 -2.84
CA GLU A 193 -2.65 -26.66 -2.76
C GLU A 193 -1.53 -26.85 -3.80
N ASN A 194 -0.34 -27.21 -3.32
CA ASN A 194 0.88 -27.32 -4.14
C ASN A 194 1.25 -26.06 -4.94
N GLY A 195 0.70 -24.86 -4.59
CA GLY A 195 0.85 -23.64 -5.37
C GLY A 195 2.31 -23.26 -5.64
N GLY A 196 3.18 -23.34 -4.63
CA GLY A 196 4.59 -23.06 -4.79
C GLY A 196 5.29 -24.02 -5.77
N SER A 197 5.03 -25.31 -5.68
CA SER A 197 5.61 -26.32 -6.57
C SER A 197 5.07 -26.19 -8.01
N LEU A 198 3.79 -25.84 -8.16
CA LEU A 198 3.18 -25.61 -9.46
C LEU A 198 3.82 -24.44 -10.20
N VAL A 199 4.02 -23.32 -9.49
CA VAL A 199 4.70 -22.14 -10.04
C VAL A 199 6.13 -22.47 -10.46
N ARG A 200 6.89 -23.17 -9.61
CA ARG A 200 8.27 -23.58 -9.94
C ARG A 200 8.28 -24.49 -11.18
N SER A 201 7.41 -25.46 -11.25
CA SER A 201 7.30 -26.38 -12.39
C SER A 201 6.88 -25.64 -13.67
N GLN A 202 5.89 -24.76 -13.59
CA GLN A 202 5.39 -24.00 -14.75
C GLN A 202 6.47 -23.11 -15.37
N TRP A 203 7.36 -22.55 -14.55
CA TRP A 203 8.42 -21.65 -15.03
C TRP A 203 9.80 -22.31 -15.12
N GLY A 204 9.88 -23.62 -14.94
CA GLY A 204 11.13 -24.37 -15.03
C GLY A 204 12.14 -23.97 -13.96
N ILE A 205 11.68 -23.52 -12.79
CA ILE A 205 12.53 -23.13 -11.67
C ILE A 205 12.96 -24.41 -10.92
N PRO A 206 14.26 -24.69 -10.78
CA PRO A 206 14.73 -25.86 -10.02
C PRO A 206 14.22 -25.83 -8.58
N GLN A 207 13.85 -27.01 -8.04
CA GLN A 207 13.29 -27.10 -6.68
C GLN A 207 14.33 -26.75 -5.59
N ASP A 208 15.58 -26.96 -5.87
CA ASP A 208 16.74 -26.70 -4.99
C ASP A 208 17.33 -25.28 -5.16
N SER A 209 16.82 -24.51 -6.14
CA SER A 209 17.28 -23.13 -6.35
C SER A 209 16.46 -22.16 -5.50
N PRO A 210 17.08 -21.37 -4.61
CA PRO A 210 16.37 -20.31 -3.86
C PRO A 210 15.65 -19.34 -4.80
N LEU A 211 14.38 -19.04 -4.52
CA LEU A 211 13.58 -18.08 -5.30
C LEU A 211 13.62 -16.71 -4.64
N VAL A 212 14.28 -15.78 -5.30
CA VAL A 212 14.35 -14.36 -4.93
C VAL A 212 13.21 -13.63 -5.63
N LEU A 213 12.27 -13.10 -4.85
CA LEU A 213 11.06 -12.43 -5.36
C LEU A 213 11.17 -10.91 -5.25
N PHE A 214 10.96 -10.22 -6.35
CA PHE A 214 10.56 -8.82 -6.38
C PHE A 214 9.11 -8.74 -6.85
N MET A 215 8.23 -8.14 -6.05
CA MET A 215 6.81 -7.99 -6.39
C MET A 215 6.35 -6.56 -6.13
N SER A 216 6.39 -5.73 -7.18
CA SER A 216 5.95 -4.32 -7.13
C SER A 216 5.78 -3.77 -8.55
N ARG A 217 5.24 -2.55 -8.68
CA ARG A 217 5.31 -1.85 -9.98
C ARG A 217 6.76 -1.68 -10.41
N ILE A 218 7.03 -1.80 -11.70
CA ILE A 218 8.34 -1.53 -12.28
C ILE A 218 8.52 -0.01 -12.40
N ASP A 219 8.88 0.63 -11.30
CA ASP A 219 8.98 2.09 -11.16
C ASP A 219 10.38 2.44 -10.64
N GLN A 220 10.95 3.55 -11.10
CA GLN A 220 12.29 4.01 -10.69
C GLN A 220 12.45 4.07 -9.18
N LYS A 221 11.38 4.43 -8.45
CA LYS A 221 11.40 4.49 -6.98
C LYS A 221 11.63 3.13 -6.30
N LYS A 222 11.43 2.02 -7.02
CA LYS A 222 11.50 0.67 -6.46
C LYS A 222 12.89 0.07 -6.49
N GLY A 223 13.88 0.79 -7.06
CA GLY A 223 15.29 0.46 -6.96
C GLY A 223 15.71 -0.76 -7.78
N LEU A 224 15.04 -1.06 -8.90
CA LEU A 224 15.48 -2.12 -9.81
C LEU A 224 16.85 -1.84 -10.42
N ASP A 225 17.24 -0.59 -10.55
CA ASP A 225 18.57 -0.14 -10.93
C ASP A 225 19.65 -0.45 -9.89
N LEU A 226 19.28 -0.72 -8.64
CA LEU A 226 20.16 -1.26 -7.60
C LEU A 226 20.11 -2.79 -7.57
N LEU A 227 18.92 -3.37 -7.70
CA LEU A 227 18.71 -4.81 -7.55
C LEU A 227 19.36 -5.60 -8.69
N ILE A 228 19.15 -5.19 -9.95
CA ILE A 228 19.67 -5.94 -11.10
C ILE A 228 21.20 -6.03 -11.05
N PRO A 229 21.97 -4.95 -10.89
CA PRO A 229 23.42 -5.05 -10.75
C PRO A 229 23.88 -5.87 -9.53
N ALA A 230 23.11 -5.81 -8.43
CA ALA A 230 23.43 -6.63 -7.25
C ALA A 230 23.28 -8.13 -7.53
N LEU A 231 22.19 -8.52 -8.22
CA LEU A 231 21.96 -9.91 -8.61
C LEU A 231 23.00 -10.40 -9.65
N GLU A 232 23.42 -9.56 -10.60
CA GLU A 232 24.49 -9.87 -11.55
C GLU A 232 25.80 -10.20 -10.82
N LYS A 233 26.22 -9.38 -9.87
CA LYS A 233 27.42 -9.61 -9.05
C LYS A 233 27.33 -10.89 -8.22
N LEU A 234 26.14 -11.24 -7.73
CA LEU A 234 25.91 -12.49 -7.01
C LEU A 234 26.07 -13.70 -7.92
N LEU A 235 25.59 -13.66 -9.17
CA LEU A 235 25.86 -14.70 -10.15
C LEU A 235 27.34 -14.84 -10.49
N GLU A 236 28.05 -13.72 -10.70
CA GLU A 236 29.50 -13.71 -10.91
C GLU A 236 30.25 -14.36 -9.74
N SER A 237 29.75 -14.19 -8.52
CA SER A 237 30.25 -14.82 -7.30
C SER A 237 29.73 -16.25 -7.07
N GLN A 238 29.13 -16.87 -8.11
CA GLN A 238 28.63 -18.25 -8.13
C GLN A 238 27.50 -18.57 -7.11
N HIS A 239 26.73 -17.58 -6.69
CA HIS A 239 25.53 -17.84 -5.92
C HIS A 239 24.46 -18.45 -6.82
N ASN A 240 23.84 -19.54 -6.35
CA ASN A 240 22.68 -20.13 -7.04
C ASN A 240 21.38 -19.50 -6.54
N PHE A 241 20.57 -18.99 -7.45
CA PHE A 241 19.21 -18.50 -7.18
C PHE A 241 18.42 -18.36 -8.49
N HIS A 242 17.12 -18.28 -8.36
CA HIS A 242 16.24 -17.86 -9.45
C HIS A 242 15.51 -16.57 -9.06
N PHE A 243 15.59 -15.56 -9.92
CA PHE A 243 14.94 -14.27 -9.70
C PHE A 243 13.56 -14.24 -10.34
N VAL A 244 12.54 -13.80 -9.60
CA VAL A 244 11.21 -13.56 -10.16
C VAL A 244 10.88 -12.08 -10.05
N LEU A 245 10.70 -11.43 -11.22
CA LEU A 245 10.24 -10.06 -11.36
C LEU A 245 8.73 -10.05 -11.61
N ALA A 246 7.95 -9.79 -10.57
CA ALA A 246 6.49 -9.74 -10.62
C ALA A 246 6.00 -8.28 -10.58
N GLY A 247 5.45 -7.82 -11.70
CA GLY A 247 4.91 -6.47 -11.84
C GLY A 247 4.94 -5.92 -13.24
N THR A 248 4.27 -4.78 -13.41
CA THR A 248 4.25 -3.99 -14.65
C THR A 248 4.16 -2.50 -14.32
N ASN A 249 4.32 -1.64 -15.31
CA ASN A 249 4.06 -0.21 -15.14
C ASN A 249 3.46 0.43 -16.40
N SER A 250 2.15 0.37 -16.54
CA SER A 250 1.43 1.02 -17.65
C SER A 250 1.56 2.55 -17.68
N GLN A 251 2.06 3.18 -16.61
CA GLN A 251 2.27 4.63 -16.52
C GLN A 251 3.65 5.04 -17.01
N ASP A 252 4.63 4.13 -17.01
CA ASP A 252 6.00 4.34 -17.52
C ASP A 252 6.48 3.07 -18.27
N PRO A 253 5.91 2.80 -19.44
CA PRO A 253 6.26 1.62 -20.23
C PRO A 253 7.70 1.66 -20.75
N ASP A 254 8.30 2.84 -20.89
CA ASP A 254 9.67 2.99 -21.34
C ASP A 254 10.66 2.52 -20.28
N TYR A 255 10.44 2.85 -19.02
CA TYR A 255 11.25 2.33 -17.92
C TYR A 255 11.08 0.82 -17.77
N GLU A 256 9.85 0.31 -17.86
CA GLU A 256 9.59 -1.13 -17.84
C GLU A 256 10.35 -1.86 -18.95
N ARG A 257 10.32 -1.34 -20.18
CA ARG A 257 11.06 -1.89 -21.32
C ARG A 257 12.57 -1.90 -21.06
N LYS A 258 13.13 -0.77 -20.57
CA LYS A 258 14.55 -0.67 -20.24
C LYS A 258 14.99 -1.74 -19.23
N ILE A 259 14.20 -1.97 -18.18
CA ILE A 259 14.50 -3.00 -17.18
C ILE A 259 14.47 -4.41 -17.79
N LYS A 260 13.48 -4.72 -18.61
CA LYS A 260 13.38 -6.01 -19.30
C LYS A 260 14.53 -6.23 -20.28
N GLU A 261 14.93 -5.22 -21.04
CA GLU A 261 16.09 -5.26 -21.93
C GLU A 261 17.41 -5.44 -21.16
N GLN A 262 17.59 -4.79 -20.03
CA GLN A 262 18.75 -4.96 -19.17
C GLN A 262 18.87 -6.42 -18.72
N ILE A 263 17.81 -7.02 -18.21
CA ILE A 263 17.79 -8.44 -17.82
C ILE A 263 18.08 -9.35 -19.02
N ALA A 264 17.42 -9.10 -20.16
CA ALA A 264 17.58 -9.93 -21.36
C ALA A 264 18.99 -9.91 -21.95
N ASN A 265 19.75 -8.82 -21.73
CA ASN A 265 21.11 -8.63 -22.22
C ASN A 265 22.19 -8.96 -21.18
N SER A 266 21.84 -9.55 -20.06
CA SER A 266 22.74 -9.89 -18.97
C SER A 266 22.77 -11.39 -18.65
N ALA A 267 23.66 -11.81 -17.79
CA ALA A 267 23.72 -13.19 -17.27
C ALA A 267 22.44 -13.61 -16.51
N LEU A 268 21.66 -12.63 -16.02
CA LEU A 268 20.40 -12.88 -15.34
C LEU A 268 19.32 -13.49 -16.26
N ARG A 269 19.46 -13.40 -17.59
CA ARG A 269 18.45 -13.89 -18.54
C ARG A 269 18.01 -15.33 -18.28
N SER A 270 18.96 -16.23 -18.02
CA SER A 270 18.69 -17.66 -17.76
C SER A 270 18.24 -17.95 -16.33
N HIS A 271 18.36 -16.97 -15.43
CA HIS A 271 18.04 -17.06 -14.01
C HIS A 271 16.84 -16.19 -13.62
N THR A 272 16.07 -15.66 -14.59
CA THR A 272 14.97 -14.72 -14.31
C THR A 272 13.68 -15.13 -15.01
N THR A 273 12.60 -15.09 -14.25
CA THR A 273 11.23 -15.14 -14.78
C THR A 273 10.56 -13.78 -14.60
N ILE A 274 10.01 -13.23 -15.68
CA ILE A 274 9.22 -11.98 -15.68
C ILE A 274 7.76 -12.34 -15.85
N THR A 275 6.96 -12.16 -14.79
CA THR A 275 5.57 -12.63 -14.79
C THR A 275 4.56 -11.61 -15.30
N GLY A 276 4.92 -10.33 -15.31
CA GLY A 276 3.94 -9.27 -15.43
C GLY A 276 3.14 -9.06 -14.13
N PHE A 277 1.96 -8.49 -14.23
CA PHE A 277 1.08 -8.27 -13.08
C PHE A 277 0.55 -9.59 -12.52
N VAL A 278 0.65 -9.77 -11.21
CA VAL A 278 0.16 -10.97 -10.50
C VAL A 278 -0.93 -10.60 -9.49
N SER A 279 -1.96 -11.44 -9.39
CA SER A 279 -3.06 -11.29 -8.44
C SER A 279 -3.71 -12.64 -8.12
N GLY A 280 -4.60 -12.68 -7.13
CA GLY A 280 -5.37 -13.87 -6.77
C GLY A 280 -4.48 -15.09 -6.50
N GLU A 281 -4.87 -16.23 -7.03
CA GLU A 281 -4.22 -17.53 -6.82
C GLU A 281 -2.76 -17.54 -7.29
N LEU A 282 -2.44 -16.91 -8.43
CA LEU A 282 -1.06 -16.82 -8.91
C LEU A 282 -0.16 -16.06 -7.94
N LYS A 283 -0.64 -14.94 -7.39
CA LYS A 283 0.09 -14.18 -6.36
C LYS A 283 0.30 -15.01 -5.10
N ALA A 284 -0.74 -15.72 -4.64
CA ALA A 284 -0.66 -16.58 -3.47
C ALA A 284 0.34 -17.72 -3.68
N SER A 285 0.30 -18.39 -4.83
CA SER A 285 1.24 -19.46 -5.22
C SER A 285 2.68 -18.94 -5.32
N LEU A 286 2.87 -17.74 -5.86
CA LEU A 286 4.19 -17.11 -5.95
C LEU A 286 4.76 -16.78 -4.55
N LEU A 287 3.94 -16.27 -3.64
CA LEU A 287 4.34 -16.04 -2.25
C LEU A 287 4.66 -17.36 -1.53
N GLN A 288 4.00 -18.46 -1.87
CA GLN A 288 4.34 -19.79 -1.33
C GLN A 288 5.64 -20.39 -1.91
N ALA A 289 6.02 -19.96 -3.13
CA ALA A 289 7.23 -20.43 -3.81
C ALA A 289 8.49 -19.69 -3.38
N ALA A 290 8.36 -18.46 -2.88
CA ALA A 290 9.48 -17.55 -2.63
C ALA A 290 10.22 -17.89 -1.34
N ASP A 291 11.56 -17.88 -1.40
CA ASP A 291 12.45 -18.08 -0.27
C ASP A 291 12.96 -16.75 0.30
N LEU A 292 12.99 -15.70 -0.53
CA LEU A 292 13.45 -14.36 -0.15
C LEU A 292 12.67 -13.31 -0.92
N PHE A 293 12.19 -12.28 -0.22
CA PHE A 293 11.57 -11.11 -0.84
C PHE A 293 12.54 -9.93 -0.82
N VAL A 294 12.69 -9.22 -1.94
CA VAL A 294 13.64 -8.09 -2.03
C VAL A 294 12.94 -6.84 -2.54
N LEU A 295 13.09 -5.71 -1.82
CA LEU A 295 12.57 -4.40 -2.22
C LEU A 295 13.54 -3.25 -1.86
N PRO A 296 14.47 -2.88 -2.76
CA PRO A 296 15.47 -1.82 -2.51
C PRO A 296 14.94 -0.41 -2.82
N SER A 297 13.70 -0.13 -2.44
CA SER A 297 13.04 1.13 -2.80
C SER A 297 13.80 2.35 -2.30
N TYR A 298 13.92 3.38 -3.14
CA TYR A 298 14.40 4.71 -2.75
C TYR A 298 13.40 5.47 -1.87
N TYR A 299 12.16 5.05 -1.91
CA TYR A 299 11.09 5.58 -1.08
C TYR A 299 9.87 4.65 -1.09
N GLU A 300 9.41 4.29 0.09
CA GLU A 300 8.19 3.51 0.28
C GLU A 300 7.49 3.91 1.58
N ASN A 301 6.27 4.37 1.47
CA ASN A 301 5.53 4.91 2.61
C ASN A 301 5.19 3.86 3.69
N PHE A 302 4.85 2.65 3.27
CA PHE A 302 4.62 1.51 4.15
C PHE A 302 5.27 0.25 3.59
N GLY A 303 5.10 -0.02 2.30
CA GLY A 303 5.57 -1.26 1.69
C GLY A 303 4.60 -2.41 1.85
N ILE A 304 3.39 -2.25 1.33
CA ILE A 304 2.35 -3.31 1.39
C ILE A 304 2.90 -4.66 0.93
N ALA A 305 3.68 -4.68 -0.16
CA ALA A 305 4.26 -5.93 -0.68
C ALA A 305 5.27 -6.56 0.30
N VAL A 306 6.00 -5.74 1.08
CA VAL A 306 6.88 -6.24 2.17
C VAL A 306 6.04 -6.89 3.26
N ALA A 307 4.97 -6.23 3.71
CA ALA A 307 4.07 -6.79 4.73
C ALA A 307 3.34 -8.06 4.23
N GLU A 308 2.99 -8.12 2.94
CA GLU A 308 2.43 -9.34 2.30
C GLU A 308 3.44 -10.49 2.26
N ALA A 309 4.70 -10.22 1.97
CA ALA A 309 5.77 -11.21 2.05
C ALA A 309 5.98 -11.69 3.50
N MET A 310 6.02 -10.75 4.45
CA MET A 310 6.16 -11.08 5.88
C MET A 310 5.03 -11.96 6.38
N VAL A 311 3.76 -11.65 6.06
CA VAL A 311 2.62 -12.48 6.50
C VAL A 311 2.60 -13.84 5.84
N ALA A 312 3.19 -13.98 4.65
CA ALA A 312 3.40 -15.25 3.98
C ALA A 312 4.55 -16.09 4.61
N GLY A 313 5.31 -15.53 5.55
CA GLY A 313 6.44 -16.20 6.19
C GLY A 313 7.74 -16.09 5.40
N ILE A 314 7.84 -15.13 4.49
CA ILE A 314 9.03 -14.91 3.67
C ILE A 314 9.91 -13.87 4.34
N PRO A 315 11.21 -14.14 4.58
CA PRO A 315 12.14 -13.15 5.06
C PRO A 315 12.36 -12.07 4.00
N VAL A 316 12.61 -10.83 4.43
CA VAL A 316 12.69 -9.69 3.53
C VAL A 316 14.06 -9.02 3.54
N VAL A 317 14.54 -8.58 2.38
CA VAL A 317 15.69 -7.68 2.22
C VAL A 317 15.18 -6.35 1.70
N ILE A 318 15.27 -5.31 2.50
CA ILE A 318 14.71 -4.00 2.16
C ILE A 318 15.70 -2.86 2.40
N SER A 319 15.47 -1.72 1.77
CA SER A 319 16.20 -0.50 2.08
C SER A 319 15.68 0.14 3.37
N ASP A 320 16.50 0.98 3.99
CA ASP A 320 16.13 1.86 5.11
C ASP A 320 15.20 3.01 4.69
N GLN A 321 14.83 3.08 3.41
CA GLN A 321 13.86 4.01 2.85
C GLN A 321 12.45 3.41 2.74
N VAL A 322 12.26 2.15 3.11
CA VAL A 322 10.95 1.53 3.33
C VAL A 322 10.55 1.81 4.78
N HIS A 323 9.52 2.60 5.03
CA HIS A 323 9.25 3.18 6.36
C HIS A 323 8.89 2.17 7.45
N ILE A 324 8.78 0.88 7.14
CA ILE A 324 8.67 -0.20 8.13
C ILE A 324 10.01 -0.91 8.40
N TRP A 325 11.13 -0.34 7.97
CA TRP A 325 12.45 -0.95 8.12
C TRP A 325 12.84 -1.21 9.58
N GLN A 326 12.43 -0.33 10.50
CA GLN A 326 12.69 -0.50 11.93
C GLN A 326 11.99 -1.75 12.46
N GLN A 327 10.73 -1.95 12.09
CA GLN A 327 9.94 -3.13 12.44
C GLN A 327 10.58 -4.42 11.91
N VAL A 328 11.05 -4.41 10.66
CA VAL A 328 11.77 -5.55 10.06
C VAL A 328 13.05 -5.86 10.81
N ARG A 329 13.85 -4.85 11.14
CA ARG A 329 15.08 -5.00 11.89
C ARG A 329 14.83 -5.53 13.31
N ASP A 330 13.94 -4.87 14.05
CA ASP A 330 13.71 -5.13 15.48
C ASP A 330 13.02 -6.48 15.73
N SER A 331 12.14 -6.90 14.82
CA SER A 331 11.52 -8.23 14.81
C SER A 331 12.43 -9.33 14.27
N LYS A 332 13.60 -8.99 13.72
CA LYS A 332 14.49 -9.93 13.01
C LYS A 332 13.76 -10.67 11.88
N SER A 333 12.94 -9.96 11.14
CA SER A 333 12.13 -10.50 10.03
C SER A 333 12.85 -10.48 8.68
N GLY A 334 14.05 -9.92 8.64
CA GLY A 334 14.82 -9.77 7.41
C GLY A 334 16.09 -8.97 7.60
N TRP A 335 16.58 -8.42 6.51
CA TRP A 335 17.79 -7.59 6.47
C TRP A 335 17.45 -6.19 5.96
N VAL A 336 18.11 -5.20 6.50
CA VAL A 336 17.89 -3.79 6.17
C VAL A 336 19.23 -3.12 5.86
N GLY A 337 19.28 -2.34 4.79
CA GLY A 337 20.48 -1.61 4.43
C GLY A 337 20.25 -0.34 3.62
N ALA A 338 21.34 0.39 3.34
CA ALA A 338 21.30 1.59 2.53
C ALA A 338 20.95 1.29 1.07
N THR A 339 20.46 2.29 0.33
CA THR A 339 20.12 2.21 -1.10
C THR A 339 21.38 2.22 -1.99
N GLU A 340 22.20 1.18 -1.87
CA GLU A 340 23.47 0.99 -2.57
C GLU A 340 23.58 -0.44 -3.09
N VAL A 341 24.14 -0.63 -4.29
CA VAL A 341 24.31 -1.94 -4.94
C VAL A 341 25.07 -2.91 -4.03
N GLU A 342 26.22 -2.49 -3.48
CA GLU A 342 27.08 -3.33 -2.64
C GLU A 342 26.39 -3.78 -1.36
N THR A 343 25.53 -2.93 -0.80
CA THR A 343 24.70 -3.28 0.35
C THR A 343 23.77 -4.44 0.00
N PHE A 344 23.08 -4.39 -1.14
CA PHE A 344 22.19 -5.47 -1.56
C PHE A 344 22.93 -6.74 -1.97
N VAL A 345 24.12 -6.64 -2.58
CA VAL A 345 25.01 -7.79 -2.81
C VAL A 345 25.27 -8.51 -1.48
N LYS A 346 25.70 -7.75 -0.47
CA LYS A 346 26.01 -8.32 0.85
C LYS A 346 24.77 -8.97 1.49
N LEU A 347 23.67 -8.24 1.61
CA LEU A 347 22.48 -8.69 2.35
C LEU A 347 21.79 -9.89 1.68
N ILE A 348 21.66 -9.88 0.35
CA ILE A 348 21.10 -11.00 -0.41
C ILE A 348 22.06 -12.20 -0.34
N GLY A 349 23.38 -11.96 -0.48
CA GLY A 349 24.40 -13.00 -0.36
C GLY A 349 24.37 -13.68 1.01
N GLU A 350 24.29 -12.91 2.10
CA GLU A 350 24.12 -13.43 3.47
C GLU A 350 22.86 -14.31 3.59
N ALA A 351 21.73 -13.86 3.02
CA ALA A 351 20.50 -14.62 3.03
C ALA A 351 20.64 -15.94 2.27
N LEU A 352 21.18 -15.93 1.05
CA LEU A 352 21.35 -17.12 0.21
C LEU A 352 22.32 -18.16 0.80
N GLN A 353 23.34 -17.72 1.55
CA GLN A 353 24.32 -18.60 2.19
C GLN A 353 23.82 -19.23 3.49
N ASN A 354 22.74 -18.70 4.09
CA ASN A 354 22.26 -19.13 5.41
C ASN A 354 20.77 -19.54 5.38
N PRO A 355 20.42 -20.69 4.78
CA PRO A 355 19.00 -21.11 4.68
C PRO A 355 18.29 -21.25 6.04
N GLN A 356 19.01 -21.65 7.08
CA GLN A 356 18.44 -21.76 8.43
C GLN A 356 18.07 -20.38 9.01
N GLU A 357 18.93 -19.38 8.81
CA GLU A 357 18.65 -18.00 9.21
C GLU A 357 17.50 -17.42 8.40
N CYS A 358 17.43 -17.69 7.08
CA CYS A 358 16.27 -17.33 6.25
C CYS A 358 14.97 -17.90 6.83
N GLN A 359 14.94 -19.18 7.13
CA GLN A 359 13.76 -19.83 7.69
C GLN A 359 13.34 -19.19 9.03
N GLN A 360 14.32 -18.98 9.94
CA GLN A 360 14.03 -18.35 11.23
C GLN A 360 13.49 -16.91 11.06
N ARG A 361 14.07 -16.13 10.16
CA ARG A 361 13.58 -14.77 9.87
C ARG A 361 12.21 -14.76 9.20
N GLY A 362 11.93 -15.75 8.37
CA GLY A 362 10.59 -15.97 7.80
C GLY A 362 9.53 -16.25 8.87
N LEU A 363 9.83 -17.12 9.84
CA LEU A 363 8.94 -17.37 10.98
C LEU A 363 8.72 -16.13 11.84
N ASN A 364 9.77 -15.35 12.10
CA ASN A 364 9.67 -14.08 12.81
C ASN A 364 8.80 -13.07 12.03
N ALA A 365 8.99 -13.00 10.70
CA ALA A 365 8.22 -12.14 9.80
C ALA A 365 6.73 -12.47 9.87
N GLN A 366 6.37 -13.76 9.76
CA GLN A 366 4.99 -14.21 9.84
C GLN A 366 4.34 -13.88 11.18
N LYS A 367 5.03 -14.23 12.27
CA LYS A 367 4.56 -13.94 13.62
C LYS A 367 4.30 -12.44 13.81
N TYR A 368 5.28 -11.61 13.45
CA TYR A 368 5.16 -10.16 13.60
C TYR A 368 4.02 -9.59 12.74
N ALA A 369 3.96 -9.98 11.46
CA ALA A 369 2.94 -9.46 10.55
C ALA A 369 1.52 -9.89 10.93
N LEU A 370 1.31 -11.11 11.39
CA LEU A 370 0.00 -11.57 11.87
C LEU A 370 -0.45 -10.80 13.13
N GLU A 371 0.50 -10.49 14.02
CA GLU A 371 0.22 -9.77 15.28
C GLU A 371 -0.05 -8.28 15.06
N TYR A 372 0.72 -7.63 14.16
CA TYR A 372 0.70 -6.16 14.02
C TYR A 372 0.14 -5.65 12.70
N PHE A 373 0.15 -6.44 11.63
CA PHE A 373 -0.28 -6.02 10.29
C PHE A 373 -1.53 -6.78 9.80
N SER A 374 -2.16 -7.63 10.60
CA SER A 374 -3.46 -8.21 10.22
C SER A 374 -4.56 -7.14 10.28
N TRP A 375 -5.56 -7.23 9.40
CA TRP A 375 -6.68 -6.30 9.44
C TRP A 375 -7.45 -6.30 10.76
N SER A 376 -7.53 -7.44 11.45
CA SER A 376 -8.13 -7.50 12.80
C SER A 376 -7.31 -6.71 13.81
N ALA A 377 -5.97 -6.82 13.80
CA ALA A 377 -5.11 -6.04 14.68
C ALA A 377 -5.20 -4.53 14.40
N ILE A 378 -5.20 -4.16 13.11
CA ILE A 378 -5.36 -2.76 12.67
C ILE A 378 -6.74 -2.22 13.03
N ALA A 379 -7.81 -3.00 12.82
CA ALA A 379 -9.17 -2.58 13.17
C ALA A 379 -9.30 -2.27 14.67
N ARG A 380 -8.76 -3.10 15.54
CA ARG A 380 -8.78 -2.83 16.99
C ARG A 380 -8.06 -1.53 17.37
N GLN A 381 -6.89 -1.26 16.78
CA GLN A 381 -6.16 0.00 17.00
C GLN A 381 -6.96 1.22 16.49
N ILE A 382 -7.58 1.10 15.33
CA ILE A 382 -8.41 2.16 14.75
C ILE A 382 -9.68 2.38 15.59
N ILE A 383 -10.32 1.33 16.08
CA ILE A 383 -11.50 1.42 16.95
C ILE A 383 -11.14 2.17 18.26
N GLN A 384 -10.02 1.83 18.88
CA GLN A 384 -9.55 2.53 20.06
C GLN A 384 -9.32 4.02 19.77
N ALA A 385 -8.66 4.35 18.67
CA ALA A 385 -8.45 5.73 18.24
C ALA A 385 -9.76 6.48 17.98
N TYR A 386 -10.77 5.82 17.38
CA TYR A 386 -12.09 6.41 17.19
C TYR A 386 -12.79 6.67 18.53
N GLN A 387 -12.73 5.74 19.47
CA GLN A 387 -13.30 5.90 20.82
C GLN A 387 -12.64 7.05 21.56
N ASP A 388 -11.31 7.15 21.50
CA ASP A 388 -10.55 8.24 22.14
C ASP A 388 -10.91 9.62 21.56
N ILE A 389 -11.26 9.70 20.28
CA ILE A 389 -11.73 10.95 19.64
C ILE A 389 -13.15 11.29 20.07
N LEU A 390 -14.04 10.30 20.17
CA LEU A 390 -15.45 10.52 20.52
C LEU A 390 -15.68 10.81 22.00
N THR A 391 -14.72 10.52 22.85
CA THR A 391 -14.77 10.81 24.31
C THR A 391 -14.19 12.17 24.70
N LYS A 392 -13.56 12.88 23.76
CA LYS A 392 -13.06 14.27 23.93
C LYS A 392 -14.11 15.31 23.60
#